data_83da826f78fb1a2f62f5feef2676e039
#
_entry.id   83da826f78fb1a2f62f5feef2676e039
#
_cell.length_a   1.000
_cell.length_b   1.000
_cell.length_c   1.000
_cell.angle_alpha   90.00
_cell.angle_beta   90.00
_cell.angle_gamma   90.00
#
_symmetry.space_group_name_H-M   'P 1'
#
loop_
_entity.id
_entity.type
_entity.pdbx_description
1 polymer ?
#
loop_
_entity_poly.entity_id
_entity_poly.type
_entity_poly.pdbx_seq_one_letter_code
_entity_poly.pdbx_strand_id
1 'polypeptide(L)'
;MTIAQDYNFNHCIMKKIIYGLAIAGIAVSMTSCAQKQNTLTSAEKADGWVLLFNGENLDGWRDYNGDSLTNGWTVVDGCIQASGEGADESGYIVTDKKYENFELSWDWKLTHGGNSGMLYHVVENPKFKVPYVTGPEYQLIDNEG
;
A
#
# COMPACT_ATOMS: atom_id res chain seq x y z
N MET A 1 2.45 -2.70 1.82
CA MET A 1 1.10 -2.08 1.93
C MET A 1 0.47 -2.52 3.24
N THR A 2 -0.02 -1.60 4.01
CA THR A 2 -0.62 -1.84 5.33
C THR A 2 -1.88 -1.03 5.51
N ILE A 3 -2.83 -1.54 6.27
CA ILE A 3 -4.07 -0.86 6.63
C ILE A 3 -4.29 -0.94 8.14
N ALA A 4 -4.79 0.14 8.75
CA ALA A 4 -5.31 0.15 10.10
C ALA A 4 -6.82 0.35 10.06
N GLN A 5 -7.53 -0.45 10.82
CA GLN A 5 -8.99 -0.38 10.95
C GLN A 5 -9.34 0.20 12.33
N ASP A 6 -10.29 1.13 12.36
CA ASP A 6 -10.80 1.78 13.57
C ASP A 6 -9.79 2.65 14.35
N TYR A 7 -9.26 3.69 13.71
CA TYR A 7 -8.48 4.70 14.42
C TYR A 7 -9.39 5.84 14.94
N ASN A 8 -9.40 6.00 16.26
CA ASN A 8 -10.01 7.14 16.91
C ASN A 8 -9.11 8.37 16.69
N PHE A 9 -9.56 9.32 15.88
CA PHE A 9 -8.83 10.50 15.44
C PHE A 9 -8.52 11.45 16.60
N ASN A 10 -7.51 11.17 17.43
CA ASN A 10 -7.06 12.11 18.45
C ASN A 10 -5.54 12.14 18.70
N HIS A 11 -4.70 11.75 17.76
CA HIS A 11 -3.26 11.99 17.91
C HIS A 11 -2.59 12.32 16.57
N CYS A 12 -2.51 13.63 16.29
CA CYS A 12 -1.57 14.16 15.31
C CYS A 12 -0.18 14.17 15.95
N ILE A 13 0.67 13.20 15.62
CA ILE A 13 2.07 13.21 16.09
C ILE A 13 2.90 14.03 15.12
N MET A 14 3.07 15.31 15.42
CA MET A 14 4.15 16.11 14.85
C MET A 14 5.49 15.61 15.39
N LYS A 15 6.35 15.04 14.55
CA LYS A 15 7.75 14.78 14.92
C LYS A 15 8.48 16.10 15.14
N LYS A 16 8.70 16.48 16.40
CA LYS A 16 9.61 17.57 16.75
C LYS A 16 11.04 17.08 16.61
N ILE A 17 11.78 17.69 15.70
CA ILE A 17 13.24 17.56 15.63
C ILE A 17 13.80 18.45 16.76
N ILE A 18 14.38 17.84 17.77
CA ILE A 18 15.12 18.56 18.81
C ILE A 18 16.60 18.53 18.44
N TYR A 19 17.14 19.69 18.06
CA TYR A 19 18.58 19.88 18.01
C TYR A 19 19.11 20.18 19.41
N GLY A 20 19.86 19.24 19.96
CA GLY A 20 20.62 19.41 21.18
C GLY A 20 22.08 19.10 20.93
N LEU A 21 22.93 20.13 20.99
CA LEU A 21 24.38 19.98 21.05
C LEU A 21 24.76 19.39 22.42
N ALA A 22 25.47 18.27 22.43
CA ALA A 22 26.42 17.96 23.50
C ALA A 22 27.44 16.93 23.01
N ILE A 23 28.68 17.32 23.09
CA ILE A 23 29.89 16.59 22.80
C ILE A 23 30.16 15.57 23.90
N ALA A 24 30.24 14.28 23.56
CA ALA A 24 31.08 13.31 24.25
C ALA A 24 31.13 12.04 23.40
N GLY A 25 32.34 11.64 22.99
CA GLY A 25 32.58 10.51 22.13
C GLY A 25 32.21 9.17 22.75
N ILE A 26 31.09 8.64 22.34
CA ILE A 26 30.78 7.22 22.41
C ILE A 26 30.38 6.83 20.98
N ALA A 27 31.23 6.05 20.34
CA ALA A 27 30.88 5.40 19.07
C ALA A 27 29.77 4.40 19.35
N VAL A 28 28.53 4.89 19.38
CA VAL A 28 27.35 4.03 19.29
C VAL A 28 27.30 3.61 17.83
N SER A 29 27.73 2.39 17.57
CA SER A 29 27.44 1.70 16.31
C SER A 29 25.91 1.64 16.20
N MET A 30 25.33 2.63 15.51
CA MET A 30 23.94 2.56 15.07
C MET A 30 23.86 1.46 14.01
N THR A 31 23.65 0.24 14.46
CA THR A 31 23.07 -0.78 13.59
C THR A 31 21.70 -0.27 13.22
N SER A 32 21.62 0.44 12.09
CA SER A 32 20.36 0.71 11.42
C SER A 32 19.77 -0.65 11.07
N CYS A 33 18.89 -1.16 11.93
CA CYS A 33 18.01 -2.25 11.55
C CYS A 33 17.12 -1.70 10.43
N ALA A 34 17.55 -1.88 9.17
CA ALA A 34 16.68 -1.64 8.05
C ALA A 34 15.43 -2.50 8.28
N GLN A 35 14.29 -1.85 8.44
CA GLN A 35 13.03 -2.57 8.60
C GLN A 35 12.85 -3.45 7.36
N LYS A 36 12.63 -4.75 7.59
CA LYS A 36 12.36 -5.68 6.48
C LYS A 36 11.07 -5.23 5.80
N GLN A 37 11.13 -5.07 4.49
CA GLN A 37 9.95 -4.72 3.68
C GLN A 37 8.81 -5.73 3.92
N ASN A 38 7.59 -5.29 3.77
CA ASN A 38 6.38 -6.11 3.94
C ASN A 38 6.33 -6.86 5.28
N THR A 39 6.73 -6.19 6.35
CA THR A 39 6.62 -6.71 7.72
C THR A 39 6.15 -5.60 8.66
N LEU A 40 5.33 -5.97 9.62
CA LEU A 40 4.92 -5.06 10.69
C LEU A 40 5.83 -5.18 11.90
N THR A 41 6.23 -4.05 12.45
CA THR A 41 6.86 -3.97 13.76
C THR A 41 5.89 -4.40 14.86
N SER A 42 6.42 -4.66 16.04
CA SER A 42 5.58 -4.97 17.21
C SER A 42 4.67 -3.78 17.59
N ALA A 43 5.14 -2.55 17.41
CA ALA A 43 4.35 -1.35 17.66
C ALA A 43 3.18 -1.23 16.69
N GLU A 44 3.43 -1.36 15.37
CA GLU A 44 2.37 -1.33 14.36
C GLU A 44 1.31 -2.40 14.59
N LYS A 45 1.73 -3.62 14.97
CA LYS A 45 0.78 -4.69 15.33
C LYS A 45 -0.06 -4.33 16.56
N ALA A 46 0.55 -3.71 17.58
CA ALA A 46 -0.14 -3.25 18.77
C ALA A 46 -1.14 -2.12 18.47
N ASP A 47 -0.81 -1.26 17.49
CA ASP A 47 -1.65 -0.16 17.01
C ASP A 47 -2.73 -0.63 16.02
N GLY A 48 -2.86 -1.94 15.77
CA GLY A 48 -3.92 -2.51 14.94
C GLY A 48 -3.66 -2.51 13.43
N TRP A 49 -2.42 -2.22 13.00
CA TRP A 49 -2.06 -2.33 11.59
C TRP A 49 -2.12 -3.77 11.08
N VAL A 50 -2.65 -3.94 9.90
CA VAL A 50 -2.74 -5.23 9.19
C VAL A 50 -1.97 -5.14 7.90
N LEU A 51 -1.14 -6.14 7.64
CA LEU A 51 -0.37 -6.23 6.40
C LEU A 51 -1.29 -6.73 5.28
N LEU A 52 -1.46 -5.95 4.23
CA LEU A 52 -2.24 -6.33 3.05
C LEU A 52 -1.45 -7.13 2.03
N PHE A 53 -0.11 -7.08 2.09
CA PHE A 53 0.77 -7.77 1.17
C PHE A 53 2.05 -8.22 1.88
N ASN A 54 2.33 -9.50 1.81
CA ASN A 54 3.44 -10.16 2.52
C ASN A 54 4.80 -10.09 1.79
N GLY A 55 4.82 -9.60 0.53
CA GLY A 55 6.02 -9.56 -0.30
C GLY A 55 6.31 -10.86 -1.07
N GLU A 56 5.52 -11.90 -0.90
CA GLU A 56 5.80 -13.24 -1.44
C GLU A 56 4.73 -13.71 -2.42
N ASN A 57 3.47 -13.44 -2.12
CA ASN A 57 2.33 -13.86 -2.95
C ASN A 57 1.17 -12.85 -2.88
N LEU A 58 0.15 -13.08 -3.68
CA LEU A 58 -1.04 -12.24 -3.75
C LEU A 58 -2.23 -12.85 -2.96
N ASP A 59 -1.95 -13.61 -1.92
CA ASP A 59 -2.99 -14.11 -1.02
C ASP A 59 -3.76 -12.93 -0.38
N GLY A 60 -5.07 -12.99 -0.40
CA GLY A 60 -5.93 -11.90 0.06
C GLY A 60 -6.27 -10.86 -1.00
N TRP A 61 -5.90 -11.13 -2.27
CA TRP A 61 -6.21 -10.30 -3.43
C TRP A 61 -6.90 -11.13 -4.52
N ARG A 62 -7.77 -10.50 -5.26
CA ARG A 62 -8.48 -11.08 -6.41
C ARG A 62 -8.79 -10.01 -7.46
N ASP A 63 -9.22 -10.45 -8.62
CA ASP A 63 -9.70 -9.54 -9.66
C ASP A 63 -10.96 -8.79 -9.20
N TYR A 64 -11.10 -7.54 -9.63
CA TYR A 64 -12.32 -6.77 -9.47
C TYR A 64 -13.50 -7.48 -10.15
N ASN A 65 -14.59 -7.67 -9.44
CA ASN A 65 -15.75 -8.48 -9.87
C ASN A 65 -15.44 -9.97 -10.15
N GLY A 66 -14.32 -10.49 -9.70
CA GLY A 66 -13.90 -11.88 -9.83
C GLY A 66 -13.70 -12.57 -8.48
N ASP A 67 -13.59 -13.90 -8.51
CA ASP A 67 -13.39 -14.74 -7.33
C ASP A 67 -11.92 -15.15 -7.11
N SER A 68 -11.05 -14.85 -8.07
CA SER A 68 -9.62 -15.20 -8.03
C SER A 68 -8.82 -14.21 -8.87
N LEU A 69 -7.50 -14.26 -8.73
CA LEU A 69 -6.58 -13.60 -9.64
C LEU A 69 -6.37 -14.45 -10.90
N THR A 70 -6.58 -13.86 -12.05
CA THR A 70 -6.44 -14.57 -13.34
C THR A 70 -5.16 -14.17 -14.06
N ASN A 71 -4.92 -12.89 -14.29
CA ASN A 71 -3.76 -12.39 -15.02
C ASN A 71 -3.43 -10.94 -14.64
N GLY A 72 -2.30 -10.46 -15.14
CA GLY A 72 -1.96 -9.05 -15.17
C GLY A 72 -1.23 -8.53 -13.95
N TRP A 73 -1.20 -9.28 -12.85
CA TRP A 73 -0.49 -8.89 -11.64
C TRP A 73 0.42 -10.00 -11.15
N THR A 74 1.64 -9.65 -10.80
CA THR A 74 2.67 -10.58 -10.32
C THR A 74 3.39 -10.02 -9.11
N VAL A 75 4.19 -10.87 -8.44
CA VAL A 75 5.09 -10.44 -7.38
C VAL A 75 6.51 -10.45 -7.92
N VAL A 76 7.17 -9.31 -7.89
CA VAL A 76 8.57 -9.14 -8.31
C VAL A 76 9.30 -8.34 -7.25
N ASP A 77 10.41 -8.86 -6.75
CA ASP A 77 11.26 -8.20 -5.75
C ASP A 77 10.50 -7.69 -4.51
N GLY A 78 9.51 -8.46 -4.05
CA GLY A 78 8.69 -8.07 -2.91
C GLY A 78 7.67 -6.96 -3.20
N CYS A 79 7.38 -6.67 -4.46
CA CYS A 79 6.41 -5.69 -4.90
C CYS A 79 5.27 -6.34 -5.69
N ILE A 80 4.06 -5.82 -5.55
CA ILE A 80 2.96 -6.11 -6.47
C ILE A 80 3.20 -5.31 -7.74
N GLN A 81 3.34 -5.98 -8.86
CA GLN A 81 3.63 -5.37 -10.16
C GLN A 81 2.54 -5.70 -11.18
N ALA A 82 2.04 -4.67 -11.86
CA ALA A 82 1.24 -4.85 -13.07
C ALA A 82 2.13 -5.36 -14.19
N SER A 83 1.68 -6.37 -14.93
CA SER A 83 2.45 -7.04 -16.00
C SER A 83 2.18 -6.50 -17.40
N GLY A 84 1.21 -5.58 -17.58
CA GLY A 84 0.81 -5.04 -18.87
C GLY A 84 1.20 -3.57 -19.08
N GLU A 85 1.05 -3.10 -20.32
CA GLU A 85 1.28 -1.70 -20.71
C GLU A 85 0.03 -0.82 -20.49
N GLY A 86 -0.76 -1.13 -19.47
CA GLY A 86 -1.92 -0.34 -19.10
C GLY A 86 -2.99 -1.14 -18.36
N ALA A 87 -3.97 -0.42 -17.80
CA ALA A 87 -5.05 -1.01 -17.01
C ALA A 87 -5.90 -2.02 -17.80
N ASP A 88 -5.98 -1.84 -19.12
CA ASP A 88 -6.77 -2.71 -20.00
C ASP A 88 -6.16 -4.12 -20.11
N GLU A 89 -4.85 -4.26 -19.91
CA GLU A 89 -4.16 -5.55 -19.97
C GLU A 89 -3.96 -6.18 -18.58
N SER A 90 -3.65 -5.37 -17.59
CA SER A 90 -3.41 -5.87 -16.21
C SER A 90 -4.69 -6.04 -15.41
N GLY A 91 -5.77 -5.38 -15.79
CA GLY A 91 -7.00 -5.36 -15.02
C GLY A 91 -6.87 -4.65 -13.68
N TYR A 92 -7.83 -4.88 -12.81
CA TYR A 92 -7.88 -4.28 -11.47
C TYR A 92 -7.94 -5.37 -10.43
N ILE A 93 -7.15 -5.23 -9.36
CA ILE A 93 -7.21 -6.12 -8.21
C ILE A 93 -7.82 -5.42 -7.01
N VAL A 94 -8.50 -6.19 -6.18
CA VAL A 94 -9.12 -5.73 -4.94
C VAL A 94 -8.74 -6.66 -3.79
N THR A 95 -8.77 -6.14 -2.58
CA THR A 95 -8.62 -6.95 -1.38
C THR A 95 -9.84 -7.86 -1.17
N ASP A 96 -9.63 -9.10 -0.76
CA ASP A 96 -10.73 -10.02 -0.40
C ASP A 96 -11.58 -9.47 0.75
N LYS A 97 -10.93 -8.82 1.71
CA LYS A 97 -11.60 -8.19 2.84
C LYS A 97 -12.04 -6.78 2.50
N LYS A 98 -13.18 -6.39 3.06
CA LYS A 98 -13.69 -5.02 3.01
C LYS A 98 -13.28 -4.26 4.26
N TYR A 99 -12.96 -2.97 4.07
CA TYR A 99 -12.58 -2.05 5.12
C TYR A 99 -13.46 -0.81 5.03
N GLU A 100 -13.99 -0.37 6.16
CA GLU A 100 -14.95 0.74 6.20
C GLU A 100 -14.27 2.04 6.64
N ASN A 101 -13.69 2.03 7.84
CA ASN A 101 -12.91 3.14 8.37
C ASN A 101 -11.46 2.69 8.50
N PHE A 102 -10.56 3.31 7.76
CA PHE A 102 -9.18 2.84 7.69
C PHE A 102 -8.19 3.97 7.44
N GLU A 103 -6.96 3.73 7.79
CA GLU A 103 -5.76 4.40 7.31
C GLU A 103 -4.98 3.43 6.44
N LEU A 104 -4.56 3.84 5.25
CA LEU A 104 -3.79 3.03 4.30
C LEU A 104 -2.43 3.66 4.07
N SER A 105 -1.39 2.86 4.23
CA SER A 105 -0.01 3.24 3.92
C SER A 105 0.60 2.29 2.90
N TRP A 106 1.23 2.83 1.87
CA TRP A 106 1.93 2.04 0.85
C TRP A 106 3.06 2.82 0.21
N ASP A 107 4.06 2.11 -0.27
CA ASP A 107 5.08 2.63 -1.17
C ASP A 107 4.71 2.28 -2.60
N TRP A 108 5.05 3.15 -3.53
CA TRP A 108 4.76 2.93 -4.94
C TRP A 108 5.91 3.38 -5.83
N LYS A 109 5.98 2.80 -7.03
CA LYS A 109 6.94 3.14 -8.06
C LYS A 109 6.26 3.02 -9.43
N LEU A 110 6.49 4.02 -10.26
CA LEU A 110 6.05 4.04 -11.66
C LEU A 110 7.25 3.98 -12.59
N THR A 111 7.03 3.49 -13.80
CA THR A 111 7.91 3.68 -14.93
C THR A 111 7.75 5.09 -15.47
N HIS A 112 8.68 5.54 -16.31
CA HIS A 112 8.59 6.84 -16.98
C HIS A 112 7.27 6.95 -17.77
N GLY A 113 6.54 8.04 -17.58
CA GLY A 113 5.20 8.23 -18.15
C GLY A 113 4.12 7.33 -17.55
N GLY A 114 4.43 6.62 -16.46
CA GLY A 114 3.49 5.69 -15.83
C GLY A 114 2.31 6.39 -15.20
N ASN A 115 1.17 5.70 -15.27
CA ASN A 115 -0.10 6.12 -14.70
C ASN A 115 -0.73 4.93 -13.97
N SER A 116 -1.12 5.12 -12.72
CA SER A 116 -1.78 4.13 -11.89
C SER A 116 -2.63 4.81 -10.83
N GLY A 117 -3.27 4.05 -9.94
CA GLY A 117 -4.04 4.62 -8.87
C GLY A 117 -4.39 3.62 -7.77
N MET A 118 -4.68 4.17 -6.61
CA MET A 118 -5.23 3.44 -5.47
C MET A 118 -6.69 3.85 -5.29
N LEU A 119 -7.60 2.93 -5.64
CA LEU A 119 -9.02 3.16 -5.48
C LEU A 119 -9.49 2.66 -4.10
N TYR A 120 -10.44 3.36 -3.52
CA TYR A 120 -11.01 3.02 -2.21
C TYR A 120 -12.53 3.20 -2.20
N HIS A 121 -13.21 2.55 -1.26
CA HIS A 121 -14.67 2.49 -1.19
C HIS A 121 -15.35 2.02 -2.50
N VAL A 122 -14.65 1.19 -3.23
CA VAL A 122 -15.13 0.63 -4.50
C VAL A 122 -16.34 -0.28 -4.25
N VAL A 123 -17.39 -0.10 -5.04
CA VAL A 123 -18.55 -0.99 -5.03
C VAL A 123 -18.45 -1.96 -6.20
N GLU A 124 -18.31 -3.24 -5.90
CA GLU A 124 -18.32 -4.30 -6.88
C GLU A 124 -19.75 -4.64 -7.31
N ASN A 125 -19.96 -4.59 -8.59
CA ASN A 125 -21.20 -5.00 -9.24
C ASN A 125 -20.89 -5.33 -10.71
N PRO A 126 -21.31 -6.48 -11.25
CA PRO A 126 -21.05 -6.87 -12.64
C PRO A 126 -21.54 -5.88 -13.71
N LYS A 127 -22.45 -4.97 -13.33
CA LYS A 127 -22.89 -3.86 -14.17
C LYS A 127 -21.75 -2.86 -14.45
N PHE A 128 -20.82 -2.71 -13.50
CA PHE A 128 -19.70 -1.79 -13.63
C PHE A 128 -18.44 -2.61 -13.98
N LYS A 129 -17.90 -2.40 -15.16
CA LYS A 129 -16.72 -3.14 -15.62
C LYS A 129 -15.40 -2.62 -15.04
N VAL A 130 -15.41 -1.39 -14.51
CA VAL A 130 -14.22 -0.70 -14.00
C VAL A 130 -14.52 -0.07 -12.63
N PRO A 131 -13.58 -0.14 -11.67
CA PRO A 131 -13.82 0.29 -10.30
C PRO A 131 -13.90 1.81 -10.12
N TYR A 132 -13.25 2.60 -10.99
CA TYR A 132 -13.24 4.05 -10.89
C TYR A 132 -14.61 4.72 -11.17
N VAL A 133 -15.60 3.93 -11.60
CA VAL A 133 -16.99 4.41 -11.73
C VAL A 133 -17.68 4.52 -10.36
N THR A 134 -17.23 3.76 -9.37
CA THR A 134 -17.90 3.62 -8.08
C THR A 134 -17.04 4.07 -6.90
N GLY A 135 -15.73 4.06 -7.01
CA GLY A 135 -14.81 4.45 -5.95
C GLY A 135 -13.91 5.62 -6.36
N PRO A 136 -13.61 6.53 -5.45
CA PRO A 136 -12.62 7.58 -5.69
C PRO A 136 -11.22 6.98 -5.81
N GLU A 137 -10.35 7.67 -6.53
CA GLU A 137 -9.00 7.26 -6.81
C GLU A 137 -7.98 8.24 -6.22
N TYR A 138 -7.00 7.71 -5.52
CA TYR A 138 -5.76 8.40 -5.26
C TYR A 138 -4.83 8.18 -6.46
N GLN A 139 -4.74 9.19 -7.31
CA GLN A 139 -4.00 9.12 -8.56
C GLN A 139 -2.49 9.00 -8.32
N LEU A 140 -1.85 8.09 -9.05
CA LEU A 140 -0.39 7.92 -9.10
C LEU A 140 0.07 8.24 -10.52
N ILE A 141 0.83 9.32 -10.68
CA ILE A 141 1.34 9.78 -11.97
C ILE A 141 2.83 10.04 -11.84
N ASP A 142 3.59 9.64 -12.87
CA ASP A 142 4.97 10.06 -13.02
C ASP A 142 5.04 11.57 -13.32
N ASN A 143 5.79 12.30 -12.50
CA ASN A 143 5.91 13.76 -12.63
C ASN A 143 6.96 14.21 -13.67
N GLU A 144 7.69 13.27 -14.25
CA GLU A 144 8.76 13.51 -15.21
C GLU A 144 8.36 13.23 -16.67
N GLY A 145 7.11 12.81 -16.87
CA GLY A 145 6.55 12.42 -18.17
C GLY A 145 5.65 13.46 -18.81
#